data_4ec9bdeb4edc15b79130ee73b1577290
#
_entry.id   4ec9bdeb4edc15b79130ee73b1577290
#
_cell.length_a   1.000
_cell.length_b   1.000
_cell.length_c   1.000
_cell.angle_alpha   90.00
_cell.angle_beta   90.00
_cell.angle_gamma   90.00
#
_symmetry.space_group_name_H-M   'P 1'
#
loop_
_entity.id
_entity.type
_entity.pdbx_description
1 polymer ?
#
loop_
_entity_poly.entity_id
_entity_poly.type
_entity_poly.pdbx_seq_one_letter_code
_entity_poly.pdbx_strand_id
1 'polypeptide(L)'
;MNKYLKCYIELKKQFEITNGDPDSVRALYALKSDLEMSEDAEAKTVLVDVYELLCFKKSAFDLLIRVGDRTDQKVLKRLGKLRDLARDWGDANAIPRLKTEAEKRADQERLEQLGIPNFKYHPNPLATGAFVESKEGVICECCGHKTDIYYEGPFYSVESLEQICPQCIASGEAARKYNGSFQCDYNIDDGVNDSKKIDELIHRTPGYSGWQQEYWRAHCGDFCAYLGYVGARELNALGVMDEVLDDSLWDDDQKTMIKNSVNYGHVQCYLFRCLHCGKHLIWMDFD
;
A
#
# COMPACT_ATOMS: atom_id res chain seq x y z
N MET A 1 -19.46 30.68 -9.92
CA MET A 1 -18.79 29.45 -9.38
C MET A 1 -18.03 28.83 -10.52
N ASN A 2 -16.71 28.66 -10.35
CA ASN A 2 -15.80 28.08 -11.32
C ASN A 2 -16.28 26.65 -11.71
N LYS A 3 -16.08 26.27 -12.99
CA LYS A 3 -16.45 24.95 -13.51
C LYS A 3 -15.78 23.80 -12.74
N TYR A 4 -14.53 23.96 -12.34
CA TYR A 4 -13.78 22.94 -11.59
C TYR A 4 -14.32 22.76 -10.17
N LEU A 5 -14.64 23.86 -9.47
CA LEU A 5 -15.22 23.80 -8.14
C LEU A 5 -16.61 23.15 -8.17
N LYS A 6 -17.43 23.45 -9.18
CA LYS A 6 -18.73 22.79 -9.35
C LYS A 6 -18.58 21.28 -9.54
N CYS A 7 -17.68 20.86 -10.43
CA CYS A 7 -17.38 19.45 -10.69
C CYS A 7 -16.90 18.75 -9.40
N TYR A 8 -15.94 19.35 -8.68
CA TYR A 8 -15.44 18.81 -7.42
C TYR A 8 -16.53 18.61 -6.37
N ILE A 9 -17.43 19.60 -6.19
CA ILE A 9 -18.53 19.49 -5.21
C ILE A 9 -19.46 18.30 -5.55
N GLU A 10 -19.78 18.12 -6.82
CA GLU A 10 -20.62 16.99 -7.27
C GLU A 10 -19.92 15.65 -7.04
N LEU A 11 -18.65 15.53 -7.41
CA LEU A 11 -17.87 14.30 -7.22
C LEU A 11 -17.63 14.00 -5.74
N LYS A 12 -17.34 15.01 -4.92
CA LYS A 12 -17.21 14.86 -3.47
C LYS A 12 -18.49 14.33 -2.85
N LYS A 13 -19.65 14.88 -3.23
CA LYS A 13 -20.94 14.41 -2.75
C LYS A 13 -21.18 12.94 -3.13
N GLN A 14 -20.86 12.57 -4.36
CA GLN A 14 -20.96 11.18 -4.81
C GLN A 14 -20.03 10.26 -3.99
N PHE A 15 -18.78 10.65 -3.82
CA PHE A 15 -17.81 9.93 -3.00
C PHE A 15 -18.29 9.71 -1.55
N GLU A 16 -18.89 10.75 -0.94
CA GLU A 16 -19.43 10.65 0.43
C GLU A 16 -20.67 9.72 0.51
N ILE A 17 -21.56 9.77 -0.49
CA ILE A 17 -22.76 8.92 -0.55
C ILE A 17 -22.39 7.43 -0.73
N THR A 18 -21.41 7.15 -1.58
CA THR A 18 -20.99 5.78 -1.89
C THR A 18 -19.92 5.24 -0.92
N ASN A 19 -19.53 6.04 0.07
CA ASN A 19 -18.39 5.76 0.95
C ASN A 19 -17.09 5.42 0.17
N GLY A 20 -16.88 6.13 -0.95
CA GLY A 20 -15.67 6.02 -1.75
C GLY A 20 -15.60 4.74 -2.59
N ASP A 21 -16.66 4.39 -3.29
CA ASP A 21 -16.68 3.25 -4.22
C ASP A 21 -15.70 3.42 -5.40
N PRO A 22 -15.39 2.35 -6.16
CA PRO A 22 -14.41 2.40 -7.25
C PRO A 22 -14.72 3.45 -8.32
N ASP A 23 -15.99 3.71 -8.62
CA ASP A 23 -16.38 4.64 -9.67
C ASP A 23 -16.22 6.10 -9.22
N SER A 24 -16.62 6.43 -7.98
CA SER A 24 -16.42 7.75 -7.39
C SER A 24 -14.95 8.10 -7.23
N VAL A 25 -14.14 7.14 -6.79
CA VAL A 25 -12.68 7.30 -6.68
C VAL A 25 -12.06 7.49 -8.06
N ARG A 26 -12.43 6.70 -9.06
CA ARG A 26 -11.95 6.86 -10.45
C ARG A 26 -12.27 8.25 -11.01
N ALA A 27 -13.49 8.75 -10.78
CA ALA A 27 -13.90 10.08 -11.24
C ALA A 27 -13.08 11.20 -10.57
N LEU A 28 -12.78 11.08 -9.27
CA LEU A 28 -11.90 12.01 -8.57
C LEU A 28 -10.45 11.98 -9.09
N TYR A 29 -9.93 10.80 -9.44
CA TYR A 29 -8.61 10.68 -10.06
C TYR A 29 -8.57 11.27 -11.48
N ALA A 30 -9.64 11.16 -12.25
CA ALA A 30 -9.75 11.83 -13.55
C ALA A 30 -9.73 13.36 -13.38
N LEU A 31 -10.54 13.89 -12.46
CA LEU A 31 -10.50 15.32 -12.12
C LEU A 31 -9.11 15.77 -11.63
N LYS A 32 -8.46 14.97 -10.78
CA LYS A 32 -7.08 15.23 -10.32
C LYS A 32 -6.13 15.41 -11.50
N SER A 33 -6.14 14.48 -12.45
CA SER A 33 -5.27 14.53 -13.63
C SER A 33 -5.54 15.77 -14.50
N ASP A 34 -6.79 16.12 -14.73
CA ASP A 34 -7.17 17.33 -15.49
C ASP A 34 -6.66 18.60 -14.79
N LEU A 35 -6.79 18.67 -13.46
CA LEU A 35 -6.36 19.83 -12.66
C LEU A 35 -4.82 19.92 -12.57
N GLU A 36 -4.11 18.81 -12.59
CA GLU A 36 -2.64 18.78 -12.62
C GLU A 36 -2.09 19.37 -13.93
N MET A 37 -2.76 19.11 -15.04
CA MET A 37 -2.40 19.65 -16.37
C MET A 37 -2.81 21.11 -16.58
N SER A 38 -3.71 21.65 -15.76
CA SER A 38 -4.19 23.03 -15.90
C SER A 38 -3.21 24.04 -15.30
N GLU A 39 -2.95 25.13 -16.01
CA GLU A 39 -2.20 26.31 -15.50
C GLU A 39 -3.07 27.34 -14.76
N ASP A 40 -4.39 27.12 -14.70
CA ASP A 40 -5.35 28.02 -14.06
C ASP A 40 -5.17 28.02 -12.53
N ALA A 41 -5.01 29.18 -11.93
CA ALA A 41 -4.84 29.35 -10.48
C ALA A 41 -6.06 28.83 -9.68
N GLU A 42 -7.28 29.01 -10.21
CA GLU A 42 -8.49 28.49 -9.58
C GLU A 42 -8.52 26.95 -9.64
N ALA A 43 -8.06 26.35 -10.76
CA ALA A 43 -7.90 24.90 -10.88
C ALA A 43 -6.90 24.36 -9.85
N LYS A 44 -5.77 25.02 -9.65
CA LYS A 44 -4.77 24.64 -8.65
C LYS A 44 -5.34 24.72 -7.21
N THR A 45 -6.19 25.69 -6.92
CA THR A 45 -6.86 25.76 -5.61
C THR A 45 -7.80 24.58 -5.38
N VAL A 46 -8.60 24.20 -6.39
CA VAL A 46 -9.47 23.01 -6.32
C VAL A 46 -8.65 21.72 -6.23
N LEU A 47 -7.48 21.67 -6.89
CA LEU A 47 -6.59 20.50 -6.81
C LEU A 47 -6.11 20.20 -5.38
N VAL A 48 -5.90 21.24 -4.55
CA VAL A 48 -5.59 21.02 -3.12
C VAL A 48 -6.73 20.28 -2.42
N ASP A 49 -7.98 20.62 -2.71
CA ASP A 49 -9.15 19.96 -2.11
C ASP A 49 -9.27 18.50 -2.57
N VAL A 50 -8.99 18.24 -3.87
CA VAL A 50 -8.96 16.87 -4.42
C VAL A 50 -7.84 16.05 -3.80
N TYR A 51 -6.64 16.61 -3.65
CA TYR A 51 -5.54 15.92 -2.97
C TYR A 51 -5.88 15.57 -1.52
N GLU A 52 -6.50 16.48 -0.77
CA GLU A 52 -6.90 16.17 0.62
C GLU A 52 -7.96 15.08 0.69
N LEU A 53 -8.96 15.11 -0.21
CA LEU A 53 -10.03 14.11 -0.25
C LEU A 53 -9.49 12.71 -0.59
N LEU A 54 -8.53 12.64 -1.52
CA LEU A 54 -7.85 11.40 -1.92
C LEU A 54 -6.67 11.02 -1.01
N CYS A 55 -6.44 11.76 0.08
CA CYS A 55 -5.37 11.53 1.06
C CYS A 55 -3.93 11.74 0.54
N PHE A 56 -3.71 12.48 -0.55
CA PHE A 56 -2.38 12.94 -0.98
C PHE A 56 -1.91 14.10 -0.07
N LYS A 57 -1.46 13.81 1.14
CA LYS A 57 -1.22 14.82 2.18
C LYS A 57 -0.01 15.70 1.88
N LYS A 58 1.08 15.10 1.38
CA LYS A 58 2.29 15.84 0.99
C LYS A 58 2.02 16.70 -0.24
N SER A 59 1.40 16.16 -1.27
CA SER A 59 1.04 16.90 -2.49
C SER A 59 0.10 18.06 -2.18
N ALA A 60 -0.90 17.86 -1.30
CA ALA A 60 -1.80 18.91 -0.84
C ALA A 60 -1.05 20.04 -0.12
N PHE A 61 -0.15 19.69 0.80
CA PHE A 61 0.67 20.65 1.55
C PHE A 61 1.58 21.45 0.62
N ASP A 62 2.35 20.78 -0.23
CA ASP A 62 3.30 21.40 -1.15
C ASP A 62 2.59 22.35 -2.15
N LEU A 63 1.39 21.99 -2.61
CA LEU A 63 0.62 22.82 -3.49
C LEU A 63 0.00 24.00 -2.74
N LEU A 64 -0.59 23.80 -1.56
CA LEU A 64 -1.20 24.86 -0.77
C LEU A 64 -0.18 25.93 -0.33
N ILE A 65 1.08 25.57 -0.08
CA ILE A 65 2.17 26.53 0.14
C ILE A 65 2.36 27.44 -1.06
N ARG A 66 2.20 26.94 -2.28
CA ARG A 66 2.44 27.70 -3.52
C ARG A 66 1.26 28.60 -3.92
N VAL A 67 0.02 28.12 -3.70
CA VAL A 67 -1.18 28.80 -4.21
C VAL A 67 -2.01 29.49 -3.13
N GLY A 68 -1.78 29.17 -1.84
CA GLY A 68 -2.59 29.68 -0.73
C GLY A 68 -2.24 31.11 -0.35
N ASP A 69 -3.26 31.91 -0.05
CA ASP A 69 -3.10 33.24 0.55
C ASP A 69 -2.64 33.10 2.01
N ARG A 70 -1.39 33.39 2.26
CA ARG A 70 -0.77 33.31 3.59
C ARG A 70 -1.24 34.40 4.57
N THR A 71 -2.05 35.34 4.12
CA THR A 71 -2.71 36.33 5.00
C THR A 71 -4.05 35.82 5.54
N ASP A 72 -4.63 34.78 4.90
CA ASP A 72 -5.87 34.15 5.37
C ASP A 72 -5.59 33.17 6.51
N GLN A 73 -6.19 33.46 7.68
CA GLN A 73 -6.10 32.61 8.88
C GLN A 73 -6.58 31.18 8.64
N LYS A 74 -7.57 30.97 7.75
CA LYS A 74 -8.07 29.62 7.42
C LYS A 74 -7.02 28.82 6.64
N VAL A 75 -6.33 29.47 5.71
CA VAL A 75 -5.23 28.87 4.94
C VAL A 75 -4.07 28.52 5.86
N LEU A 76 -3.69 29.41 6.78
CA LEU A 76 -2.62 29.15 7.75
C LEU A 76 -2.95 27.96 8.67
N LYS A 77 -4.18 27.88 9.17
CA LYS A 77 -4.64 26.73 9.99
C LYS A 77 -4.62 25.41 9.20
N ARG A 78 -5.06 25.47 7.93
CA ARG A 78 -5.05 24.32 7.01
C ARG A 78 -3.61 23.84 6.74
N LEU A 79 -2.68 24.78 6.46
CA LEU A 79 -1.26 24.49 6.29
C LEU A 79 -0.65 23.83 7.53
N GLY A 80 -0.96 24.31 8.74
CA GLY A 80 -0.49 23.70 9.99
C GLY A 80 -0.92 22.24 10.10
N LYS A 81 -2.20 21.94 9.85
CA LYS A 81 -2.73 20.58 9.87
C LYS A 81 -2.08 19.68 8.80
N LEU A 82 -1.97 20.17 7.57
CA LEU A 82 -1.40 19.40 6.46
C LEU A 82 0.09 19.13 6.64
N ARG A 83 0.85 20.09 7.24
CA ARG A 83 2.28 19.92 7.51
C ARG A 83 2.56 18.69 8.37
N ASP A 84 1.81 18.52 9.45
CA ASP A 84 1.99 17.41 10.37
C ASP A 84 1.61 16.09 9.69
N LEU A 85 0.49 16.04 8.98
CA LEU A 85 0.08 14.86 8.21
C LEU A 85 1.05 14.52 7.06
N ALA A 86 1.61 15.53 6.37
CA ALA A 86 2.57 15.34 5.29
C ALA A 86 3.91 14.81 5.80
N ARG A 87 4.34 15.25 7.00
CA ARG A 87 5.55 14.76 7.65
C ARG A 87 5.41 13.30 8.06
N ASP A 88 4.29 12.95 8.67
CA ASP A 88 4.08 11.64 9.28
C ASP A 88 3.74 10.56 8.22
N TRP A 89 3.03 10.94 7.16
CA TRP A 89 2.47 9.98 6.20
C TRP A 89 2.84 10.23 4.72
N GLY A 90 3.27 11.43 4.38
CA GLY A 90 3.52 11.78 2.98
C GLY A 90 2.27 11.61 2.10
N ASP A 91 2.41 10.90 0.99
CA ASP A 91 1.32 10.47 0.10
C ASP A 91 1.11 8.94 0.12
N ALA A 92 1.78 8.23 1.04
CA ALA A 92 1.72 6.78 1.14
C ALA A 92 0.31 6.24 1.43
N ASN A 93 -0.51 7.04 2.12
CA ASN A 93 -1.89 6.71 2.47
C ASN A 93 -2.93 7.25 1.47
N ALA A 94 -2.51 7.60 0.26
CA ALA A 94 -3.45 7.98 -0.79
C ALA A 94 -4.44 6.84 -1.05
N ILE A 95 -5.73 7.19 -1.18
CA ILE A 95 -6.78 6.21 -1.46
C ILE A 95 -6.43 5.51 -2.77
N PRO A 96 -6.31 4.18 -2.80
CA PRO A 96 -5.98 3.46 -4.02
C PRO A 96 -7.14 3.53 -5.02
N ARG A 97 -6.82 3.36 -6.29
CA ARG A 97 -7.81 3.11 -7.33
C ARG A 97 -7.50 1.83 -8.07
N LEU A 98 -8.50 1.28 -8.71
CA LEU A 98 -8.29 0.16 -9.60
C LEU A 98 -7.34 0.58 -10.74
N LYS A 99 -6.23 -0.12 -10.88
CA LYS A 99 -5.26 0.08 -11.97
C LYS A 99 -5.73 -0.60 -13.24
N THR A 100 -5.53 0.05 -14.37
CA THR A 100 -5.70 -0.56 -15.68
C THR A 100 -4.62 -1.60 -15.94
N GLU A 101 -4.83 -2.50 -16.91
CA GLU A 101 -3.82 -3.50 -17.28
C GLU A 101 -2.53 -2.87 -17.82
N ALA A 102 -2.63 -1.69 -18.44
CA ALA A 102 -1.45 -0.94 -18.90
C ALA A 102 -0.62 -0.42 -17.69
N GLU A 103 -1.29 0.08 -16.66
CA GLU A 103 -0.61 0.55 -15.45
C GLU A 103 0.00 -0.60 -14.64
N LYS A 104 -0.67 -1.74 -14.57
CA LYS A 104 -0.10 -2.95 -13.93
C LYS A 104 1.16 -3.42 -14.66
N ARG A 105 1.15 -3.37 -16.00
CA ARG A 105 2.35 -3.68 -16.80
C ARG A 105 3.46 -2.68 -16.59
N ALA A 106 3.16 -1.38 -16.54
CA ALA A 106 4.15 -0.35 -16.27
C ALA A 106 4.80 -0.52 -14.89
N ASP A 107 4.02 -0.89 -13.86
CA ASP A 107 4.57 -1.24 -12.55
C ASP A 107 5.54 -2.42 -12.63
N GLN A 108 5.16 -3.48 -13.34
CA GLN A 108 6.01 -4.66 -13.53
C GLN A 108 7.30 -4.32 -14.29
N GLU A 109 7.20 -3.58 -15.39
CA GLU A 109 8.35 -3.10 -16.15
C GLU A 109 9.30 -2.24 -15.30
N ARG A 110 8.74 -1.42 -14.42
CA ARG A 110 9.56 -0.64 -13.46
C ARG A 110 10.33 -1.54 -12.50
N LEU A 111 9.68 -2.56 -11.92
CA LEU A 111 10.36 -3.51 -11.03
C LEU A 111 11.49 -4.23 -11.77
N GLU A 112 11.28 -4.65 -13.00
CA GLU A 112 12.29 -5.29 -13.85
C GLU A 112 13.46 -4.34 -14.16
N GLN A 113 13.20 -3.06 -14.49
CA GLN A 113 14.23 -2.05 -14.73
C GLN A 113 15.08 -1.77 -13.49
N LEU A 114 14.49 -1.87 -12.30
CA LEU A 114 15.18 -1.76 -11.02
C LEU A 114 15.90 -3.05 -10.61
N GLY A 115 15.82 -4.09 -11.43
CA GLY A 115 16.42 -5.39 -11.16
C GLY A 115 15.77 -6.14 -10.01
N ILE A 116 14.50 -5.85 -9.68
CA ILE A 116 13.77 -6.56 -8.64
C ILE A 116 13.20 -7.86 -9.23
N PRO A 117 13.54 -9.02 -8.67
CA PRO A 117 12.97 -10.30 -9.09
C PRO A 117 11.45 -10.33 -8.93
N ASN A 118 10.78 -11.15 -9.75
CA ASN A 118 9.35 -11.38 -9.58
C ASN A 118 9.10 -12.28 -8.36
N PHE A 119 8.51 -11.71 -7.32
CA PHE A 119 8.10 -12.42 -6.12
C PHE A 119 6.63 -12.82 -6.22
N LYS A 120 6.38 -14.11 -6.41
CA LYS A 120 5.03 -14.67 -6.59
C LYS A 120 4.05 -14.25 -5.50
N TYR A 121 4.47 -14.31 -4.25
CA TYR A 121 3.62 -14.03 -3.08
C TYR A 121 3.68 -12.57 -2.62
N HIS A 122 4.62 -11.78 -3.14
CA HIS A 122 4.72 -10.35 -2.85
C HIS A 122 5.05 -9.56 -4.14
N PRO A 123 4.07 -9.41 -5.05
CA PRO A 123 4.33 -8.98 -6.43
C PRO A 123 4.81 -7.53 -6.58
N ASN A 124 4.55 -6.66 -5.61
CA ASN A 124 5.03 -5.27 -5.65
C ASN A 124 5.61 -4.80 -4.31
N PRO A 125 6.79 -5.30 -3.91
CA PRO A 125 7.40 -5.00 -2.61
C PRO A 125 7.86 -3.55 -2.47
N LEU A 126 8.03 -2.79 -3.56
CA LEU A 126 8.26 -1.34 -3.49
C LEU A 126 7.00 -0.59 -3.06
N ALA A 127 5.84 -0.93 -3.64
CA ALA A 127 4.60 -0.25 -3.32
C ALA A 127 4.13 -0.51 -1.88
N THR A 128 4.51 -1.65 -1.30
CA THR A 128 4.18 -2.02 0.08
C THR A 128 5.21 -1.51 1.10
N GLY A 129 6.33 -0.93 0.62
CA GLY A 129 7.41 -0.45 1.47
C GLY A 129 8.35 -1.55 2.00
N ALA A 130 8.20 -2.81 1.55
CA ALA A 130 9.14 -3.88 1.93
C ALA A 130 10.52 -3.68 1.29
N PHE A 131 10.59 -3.06 0.11
CA PHE A 131 11.83 -2.58 -0.48
C PHE A 131 11.89 -1.06 -0.51
N VAL A 132 13.08 -0.52 -0.32
CA VAL A 132 13.38 0.92 -0.32
C VAL A 132 14.46 1.24 -1.32
N GLU A 133 14.32 2.38 -2.00
CA GLU A 133 15.32 2.93 -2.92
C GLU A 133 16.31 3.81 -2.16
N SER A 134 17.60 3.51 -2.27
CA SER A 134 18.69 4.34 -1.75
C SER A 134 19.34 5.15 -2.87
N LYS A 135 19.40 6.48 -2.72
CA LYS A 135 20.06 7.37 -3.70
C LYS A 135 21.57 7.20 -3.75
N GLU A 136 22.17 6.80 -2.64
CA GLU A 136 23.64 6.65 -2.53
C GLU A 136 24.06 5.19 -2.70
N GLY A 137 23.08 4.29 -2.72
CA GLY A 137 23.28 2.85 -2.67
C GLY A 137 23.77 2.38 -1.30
N VAL A 138 23.51 1.11 -1.01
CA VAL A 138 23.93 0.44 0.22
C VAL A 138 24.74 -0.81 -0.12
N ILE A 139 25.48 -1.36 0.84
CA ILE A 139 26.18 -2.63 0.67
C ILE A 139 25.30 -3.73 1.23
N CYS A 140 24.92 -4.68 0.39
CA CYS A 140 24.16 -5.85 0.83
C CYS A 140 24.98 -6.68 1.83
N GLU A 141 24.48 -6.83 3.03
CA GLU A 141 25.16 -7.59 4.11
C GLU A 141 25.24 -9.09 3.80
N CYS A 142 24.42 -9.61 2.91
CA CYS A 142 24.47 -11.00 2.50
C CYS A 142 25.60 -11.27 1.49
N CYS A 143 25.62 -10.55 0.36
CA CYS A 143 26.56 -10.82 -0.74
C CYS A 143 27.73 -9.83 -0.86
N GLY A 144 27.71 -8.71 -0.11
CA GLY A 144 28.75 -7.69 -0.16
C GLY A 144 28.71 -6.76 -1.38
N HIS A 145 27.74 -6.92 -2.30
CA HIS A 145 27.63 -6.05 -3.46
C HIS A 145 26.84 -4.78 -3.13
N LYS A 146 27.19 -3.69 -3.83
CA LYS A 146 26.42 -2.45 -3.78
C LYS A 146 25.08 -2.63 -4.49
N THR A 147 24.00 -2.12 -3.87
CA THR A 147 22.64 -2.13 -4.42
C THR A 147 21.94 -0.80 -4.14
N ASP A 148 21.09 -0.36 -5.05
CA ASP A 148 20.25 0.83 -4.87
C ASP A 148 18.89 0.48 -4.29
N ILE A 149 18.55 -0.82 -4.22
CA ILE A 149 17.31 -1.34 -3.63
C ILE A 149 17.67 -2.31 -2.52
N TYR A 150 17.07 -2.13 -1.36
CA TYR A 150 17.27 -3.02 -0.21
C TYR A 150 15.96 -3.27 0.54
N TYR A 151 15.95 -4.34 1.32
CA TYR A 151 14.81 -4.80 2.11
C TYR A 151 14.81 -4.17 3.51
N GLU A 152 13.67 -3.64 3.95
CA GLU A 152 13.41 -3.09 5.28
C GLU A 152 12.36 -3.89 6.08
N GLY A 153 11.89 -5.00 5.57
CA GLY A 153 10.92 -5.84 6.28
C GLY A 153 11.57 -6.75 7.34
N PRO A 154 10.78 -7.60 8.00
CA PRO A 154 11.28 -8.52 9.03
C PRO A 154 12.17 -9.61 8.43
N PHE A 155 13.30 -9.87 9.08
CA PHE A 155 14.15 -11.01 8.82
C PHE A 155 14.49 -11.69 10.15
N TYR A 156 14.00 -12.88 10.33
CA TYR A 156 14.13 -13.67 11.56
C TYR A 156 15.37 -14.51 11.51
N SER A 157 16.45 -14.06 12.16
CA SER A 157 17.70 -14.79 12.32
C SER A 157 18.38 -14.42 13.62
N VAL A 158 19.42 -15.17 14.00
CA VAL A 158 20.23 -14.84 15.18
C VAL A 158 21.04 -13.56 14.96
N GLU A 159 21.51 -13.35 13.74
CA GLU A 159 22.21 -12.13 13.34
C GLU A 159 21.21 -11.09 12.82
N SER A 160 21.32 -9.84 13.29
CA SER A 160 20.50 -8.74 12.76
C SER A 160 21.07 -8.30 11.42
N LEU A 161 20.24 -8.24 10.39
CA LEU A 161 20.55 -7.76 9.05
C LEU A 161 19.60 -6.65 8.67
N GLU A 162 20.12 -5.53 8.22
CA GLU A 162 19.30 -4.34 7.87
C GLU A 162 19.24 -4.09 6.35
N GLN A 163 20.23 -4.58 5.59
CA GLN A 163 20.37 -4.24 4.18
C GLN A 163 20.59 -5.51 3.33
N ILE A 164 19.48 -6.12 2.92
CA ILE A 164 19.50 -7.32 2.06
C ILE A 164 19.01 -6.93 0.65
N CYS A 165 19.80 -7.24 -0.38
CA CYS A 165 19.36 -6.97 -1.76
C CYS A 165 18.28 -7.96 -2.23
N PRO A 166 17.43 -7.56 -3.20
CA PRO A 166 16.35 -8.42 -3.71
C PRO A 166 16.82 -9.77 -4.24
N GLN A 167 18.01 -9.84 -4.83
CA GLN A 167 18.59 -11.07 -5.39
C GLN A 167 18.94 -12.10 -4.32
N CYS A 168 19.47 -11.64 -3.17
CA CYS A 168 19.78 -12.53 -2.05
C CYS A 168 18.52 -13.11 -1.40
N ILE A 169 17.40 -12.40 -1.46
CA ILE A 169 16.08 -12.90 -1.05
C ILE A 169 15.59 -13.95 -2.04
N ALA A 170 15.46 -13.58 -3.31
CA ALA A 170 14.90 -14.44 -4.35
C ALA A 170 15.67 -15.75 -4.54
N SER A 171 17.00 -15.72 -4.41
CA SER A 171 17.85 -16.92 -4.47
C SER A 171 17.78 -17.80 -3.21
N GLY A 172 17.24 -17.28 -2.09
CA GLY A 172 17.28 -17.92 -0.77
C GLY A 172 18.65 -17.89 -0.12
N GLU A 173 19.62 -17.15 -0.66
CA GLU A 173 20.97 -17.11 -0.12
C GLU A 173 21.04 -16.47 1.26
N ALA A 174 20.28 -15.39 1.49
CA ALA A 174 20.21 -14.74 2.79
C ALA A 174 19.66 -15.71 3.85
N ALA A 175 18.53 -16.37 3.57
CA ALA A 175 17.95 -17.36 4.48
C ALA A 175 18.90 -18.50 4.79
N ARG A 176 19.55 -19.06 3.77
CA ARG A 176 20.51 -20.17 3.92
C ARG A 176 21.76 -19.76 4.70
N LYS A 177 22.35 -18.59 4.41
CA LYS A 177 23.61 -18.12 5.01
C LYS A 177 23.45 -17.80 6.50
N TYR A 178 22.31 -17.22 6.87
CA TYR A 178 22.07 -16.75 8.24
C TYR A 178 21.08 -17.63 9.00
N ASN A 179 20.70 -18.79 8.44
CA ASN A 179 19.69 -19.68 8.99
C ASN A 179 18.44 -18.92 9.45
N GLY A 180 17.94 -18.05 8.58
CA GLY A 180 16.87 -17.11 8.85
C GLY A 180 15.69 -17.26 7.90
N SER A 181 14.63 -16.50 8.16
CA SER A 181 13.39 -16.48 7.39
C SER A 181 12.82 -15.07 7.26
N PHE A 182 12.08 -14.82 6.19
CA PHE A 182 11.39 -13.54 5.94
C PHE A 182 9.94 -13.56 6.41
N GLN A 183 9.44 -14.73 6.82
CA GLN A 183 8.11 -14.98 7.34
C GLN A 183 8.21 -16.01 8.47
N CYS A 184 7.39 -15.84 9.52
CA CYS A 184 7.26 -16.85 10.58
C CYS A 184 6.50 -18.08 10.06
N ASP A 185 7.06 -19.25 10.23
CA ASP A 185 6.49 -20.54 9.76
C ASP A 185 5.25 -20.98 10.55
N TYR A 186 5.02 -20.41 11.73
CA TYR A 186 3.81 -20.67 12.54
C TYR A 186 2.65 -19.72 12.21
N ASN A 187 2.91 -18.64 11.46
CA ASN A 187 1.93 -17.61 11.16
C ASN A 187 1.55 -17.61 9.68
N ILE A 188 1.14 -18.78 9.22
CA ILE A 188 0.63 -19.01 7.87
C ILE A 188 -0.68 -19.80 7.94
N ASP A 189 -1.61 -19.54 7.03
CA ASP A 189 -2.85 -20.31 6.92
C ASP A 189 -2.57 -21.79 6.68
N ASP A 190 -3.34 -22.65 7.31
CA ASP A 190 -3.33 -24.08 7.06
C ASP A 190 -3.78 -24.42 5.63
N GLY A 191 -3.43 -25.64 5.16
CA GLY A 191 -3.93 -26.17 3.88
C GLY A 191 -2.95 -26.05 2.72
N VAL A 192 -1.76 -25.48 2.92
CA VAL A 192 -0.66 -25.56 1.96
C VAL A 192 0.35 -26.59 2.45
N ASN A 193 0.35 -27.80 1.83
CA ASN A 193 1.22 -28.91 2.24
C ASN A 193 2.42 -29.11 1.30
N ASP A 194 2.60 -28.26 0.29
CA ASP A 194 3.72 -28.30 -0.63
C ASP A 194 4.95 -27.63 -0.01
N SER A 195 5.94 -28.43 0.36
CA SER A 195 7.18 -27.93 0.99
C SER A 195 7.95 -26.93 0.13
N LYS A 196 7.81 -26.98 -1.20
CA LYS A 196 8.44 -26.00 -2.09
C LYS A 196 7.77 -24.64 -2.02
N LYS A 197 6.44 -24.62 -1.90
CA LYS A 197 5.68 -23.39 -1.72
C LYS A 197 5.96 -22.76 -0.36
N ILE A 198 6.04 -23.57 0.68
CA ILE A 198 6.40 -23.15 2.04
C ILE A 198 7.82 -22.57 2.05
N ASP A 199 8.79 -23.26 1.45
CA ASP A 199 10.17 -22.77 1.31
C ASP A 199 10.24 -21.46 0.52
N GLU A 200 9.49 -21.33 -0.58
CA GLU A 200 9.43 -20.11 -1.37
C GLU A 200 8.85 -18.92 -0.58
N LEU A 201 7.79 -19.15 0.19
CA LEU A 201 7.21 -18.11 1.03
C LEU A 201 8.17 -17.69 2.14
N ILE A 202 8.68 -18.64 2.90
CA ILE A 202 9.43 -18.38 4.14
C ILE A 202 10.84 -17.85 3.85
N HIS A 203 11.50 -18.41 2.83
CA HIS A 203 12.93 -18.16 2.62
C HIS A 203 13.27 -17.32 1.40
N ARG A 204 12.31 -17.14 0.46
CA ARG A 204 12.58 -16.48 -0.83
C ARG A 204 11.55 -15.41 -1.22
N THR A 205 10.67 -15.05 -0.31
CA THR A 205 9.69 -13.99 -0.49
C THR A 205 9.93 -12.88 0.54
N PRO A 206 9.99 -11.61 0.14
CA PRO A 206 10.07 -10.51 1.11
C PRO A 206 8.82 -10.51 1.98
N GLY A 207 8.99 -10.52 3.29
CA GLY A 207 7.91 -10.42 4.26
C GLY A 207 7.29 -9.03 4.31
N TYR A 208 6.28 -8.86 5.13
CA TYR A 208 5.70 -7.54 5.46
C TYR A 208 5.70 -7.37 6.99
N SER A 209 5.68 -6.13 7.47
CA SER A 209 5.62 -5.86 8.90
C SER A 209 4.18 -5.86 9.37
N GLY A 210 3.82 -6.74 10.30
CA GLY A 210 2.55 -6.70 11.03
C GLY A 210 2.65 -5.80 12.26
N TRP A 211 1.54 -5.35 12.80
CA TRP A 211 1.53 -4.60 14.07
C TRP A 211 1.80 -5.51 15.27
N GLN A 212 1.10 -6.65 15.28
CA GLN A 212 1.35 -7.69 16.28
C GLN A 212 2.33 -8.69 15.71
N GLN A 213 1.88 -9.45 14.73
CA GLN A 213 2.68 -10.43 14.02
C GLN A 213 2.11 -10.64 12.63
N GLU A 214 2.96 -10.70 11.61
CA GLU A 214 2.50 -10.99 10.26
C GLU A 214 1.85 -12.38 10.20
N TYR A 215 0.78 -12.49 9.40
CA TYR A 215 0.08 -13.74 9.16
C TYR A 215 -0.20 -13.88 7.66
N TRP A 216 0.25 -14.96 7.05
CA TRP A 216 0.11 -15.12 5.60
C TRP A 216 -1.10 -15.96 5.24
N ARG A 217 -2.01 -15.35 4.46
CA ARG A 217 -3.25 -15.99 4.01
C ARG A 217 -2.99 -16.97 2.87
N ALA A 218 -3.77 -18.07 2.86
CA ALA A 218 -3.79 -19.06 1.81
C ALA A 218 -5.21 -19.29 1.27
N HIS A 219 -5.31 -19.68 0.01
CA HIS A 219 -6.57 -20.04 -0.64
C HIS A 219 -6.30 -20.94 -1.86
N CYS A 220 -7.21 -21.84 -2.19
CA CYS A 220 -7.05 -22.78 -3.31
C CYS A 220 -5.76 -23.62 -3.26
N GLY A 221 -5.29 -24.01 -2.08
CA GLY A 221 -4.08 -24.82 -1.90
C GLY A 221 -2.77 -24.11 -2.25
N ASP A 222 -2.76 -22.77 -2.19
CA ASP A 222 -1.56 -21.97 -2.39
C ASP A 222 -1.60 -20.71 -1.51
N PHE A 223 -0.43 -20.12 -1.23
CA PHE A 223 -0.39 -18.85 -0.54
C PHE A 223 -0.90 -17.72 -1.46
N CYS A 224 -1.53 -16.72 -0.85
CA CYS A 224 -2.04 -15.55 -1.54
C CYS A 224 -0.93 -14.51 -1.77
N ALA A 225 -1.11 -13.70 -2.81
CA ALA A 225 -0.25 -12.54 -3.01
C ALA A 225 -0.60 -11.43 -2.02
N TYR A 226 0.36 -10.95 -1.26
CA TYR A 226 0.23 -9.77 -0.40
C TYR A 226 0.18 -8.50 -1.25
N LEU A 227 -0.82 -7.63 -0.99
CA LEU A 227 -1.07 -6.42 -1.75
C LEU A 227 -0.83 -5.12 -0.96
N GLY A 228 -0.71 -5.21 0.37
CA GLY A 228 -0.39 -4.07 1.22
C GLY A 228 -1.37 -3.83 2.36
N TYR A 229 -1.14 -2.73 3.06
CA TYR A 229 -1.97 -2.25 4.17
C TYR A 229 -3.24 -1.62 3.63
N VAL A 230 -4.38 -1.90 4.28
CA VAL A 230 -5.68 -1.33 3.92
C VAL A 230 -6.51 -1.05 5.17
N GLY A 231 -7.46 -0.12 5.04
CA GLY A 231 -8.59 0.05 5.94
C GLY A 231 -9.89 -0.02 5.14
N ALA A 232 -11.01 0.28 5.78
CA ALA A 232 -12.33 0.22 5.16
C ALA A 232 -12.42 1.08 3.89
N ARG A 233 -11.77 2.25 3.89
CA ARG A 233 -11.77 3.17 2.76
C ARG A 233 -11.07 2.58 1.54
N GLU A 234 -9.92 1.97 1.74
CA GLU A 234 -9.15 1.31 0.68
C GLU A 234 -9.89 0.08 0.13
N LEU A 235 -10.49 -0.72 1.00
CA LEU A 235 -11.31 -1.88 0.61
C LEU A 235 -12.52 -1.45 -0.23
N ASN A 236 -13.21 -0.37 0.15
CA ASN A 236 -14.32 0.19 -0.63
C ASN A 236 -13.84 0.73 -1.98
N ALA A 237 -12.74 1.48 -2.00
CA ALA A 237 -12.17 2.07 -3.21
C ALA A 237 -11.71 1.02 -4.24
N LEU A 238 -11.28 -0.15 -3.75
CA LEU A 238 -10.93 -1.31 -4.57
C LEU A 238 -12.15 -2.18 -4.93
N GLY A 239 -13.32 -1.94 -4.32
CA GLY A 239 -14.54 -2.72 -4.55
C GLY A 239 -14.48 -4.15 -4.01
N VAL A 240 -13.68 -4.39 -2.98
CA VAL A 240 -13.44 -5.73 -2.41
C VAL A 240 -13.99 -5.91 -0.99
N MET A 241 -14.64 -4.89 -0.43
CA MET A 241 -15.17 -4.93 0.94
C MET A 241 -16.09 -6.11 1.18
N ASP A 242 -17.10 -6.30 0.32
CA ASP A 242 -18.08 -7.40 0.49
C ASP A 242 -17.41 -8.77 0.36
N GLU A 243 -16.42 -8.89 -0.54
CA GLU A 243 -15.67 -10.14 -0.76
C GLU A 243 -14.84 -10.53 0.47
N VAL A 244 -14.18 -9.57 1.12
CA VAL A 244 -13.39 -9.85 2.33
C VAL A 244 -14.26 -10.11 3.56
N LEU A 245 -15.46 -9.52 3.61
CA LEU A 245 -16.44 -9.75 4.69
C LEU A 245 -17.16 -11.11 4.56
N ASP A 246 -17.17 -11.72 3.37
CA ASP A 246 -17.72 -13.06 3.12
C ASP A 246 -16.75 -14.18 3.53
N ASP A 247 -15.62 -13.86 4.13
CA ASP A 247 -14.71 -14.84 4.70
C ASP A 247 -15.27 -15.37 6.02
N SER A 248 -15.39 -16.70 6.12
CA SER A 248 -15.86 -17.40 7.32
C SER A 248 -14.93 -17.28 8.53
N LEU A 249 -13.76 -16.73 8.35
CA LEU A 249 -12.82 -16.43 9.44
C LEU A 249 -13.39 -15.37 10.40
N TRP A 250 -14.24 -14.45 9.89
CA TRP A 250 -14.69 -13.28 10.63
C TRP A 250 -16.08 -13.46 11.22
N ASP A 251 -16.22 -13.26 12.52
CA ASP A 251 -17.51 -13.11 13.18
C ASP A 251 -18.13 -11.70 12.95
N ASP A 252 -19.34 -11.45 13.44
CA ASP A 252 -20.06 -10.20 13.20
C ASP A 252 -19.39 -8.97 13.85
N ASP A 253 -18.75 -9.15 15.01
CA ASP A 253 -18.01 -8.08 15.69
C ASP A 253 -16.74 -7.73 14.90
N GLN A 254 -16.00 -8.73 14.47
CA GLN A 254 -14.82 -8.56 13.64
C GLN A 254 -15.16 -7.93 12.26
N LYS A 255 -16.26 -8.33 11.64
CA LYS A 255 -16.79 -7.68 10.42
C LYS A 255 -17.10 -6.21 10.65
N THR A 256 -17.62 -5.88 11.82
CA THR A 256 -17.88 -4.49 12.20
C THR A 256 -16.56 -3.72 12.41
N MET A 257 -15.55 -4.33 13.01
CA MET A 257 -14.20 -3.74 13.13
C MET A 257 -13.59 -3.48 11.76
N ILE A 258 -13.66 -4.42 10.83
CA ILE A 258 -13.17 -4.26 9.44
C ILE A 258 -13.87 -3.09 8.74
N LYS A 259 -15.19 -2.98 8.83
CA LYS A 259 -15.98 -1.88 8.24
C LYS A 259 -15.63 -0.50 8.78
N ASN A 260 -15.11 -0.43 9.99
CA ASN A 260 -14.69 0.81 10.66
C ASN A 260 -13.17 1.00 10.71
N SER A 261 -12.41 0.08 10.13
CA SER A 261 -10.96 0.14 10.16
C SER A 261 -10.42 1.36 9.39
N VAL A 262 -9.34 1.92 9.91
CA VAL A 262 -8.62 3.03 9.29
C VAL A 262 -7.20 2.54 9.03
N ASN A 263 -6.73 2.66 7.80
CA ASN A 263 -5.36 2.29 7.47
C ASN A 263 -4.36 3.05 8.35
N TYR A 264 -3.45 2.34 9.01
CA TYR A 264 -2.57 2.79 10.10
C TYR A 264 -3.34 3.28 11.36
N GLY A 265 -4.58 2.80 11.59
CA GLY A 265 -5.38 3.06 12.78
C GLY A 265 -5.34 1.87 13.76
N HIS A 266 -6.13 1.87 14.84
CA HIS A 266 -6.19 0.80 15.88
C HIS A 266 -6.59 -0.58 15.35
N VAL A 267 -7.25 -0.63 14.20
CA VAL A 267 -7.53 -1.87 13.46
C VAL A 267 -6.83 -1.76 12.13
N GLN A 268 -5.80 -2.57 11.93
CA GLN A 268 -5.02 -2.61 10.70
C GLN A 268 -5.36 -3.88 9.92
N CYS A 269 -5.75 -3.71 8.66
CA CYS A 269 -5.97 -4.83 7.75
C CYS A 269 -4.84 -4.94 6.73
N TYR A 270 -4.54 -6.17 6.35
CA TYR A 270 -3.52 -6.56 5.37
C TYR A 270 -4.22 -7.30 4.24
N LEU A 271 -4.16 -6.75 3.02
CA LEU A 271 -4.88 -7.29 1.86
C LEU A 271 -4.06 -8.34 1.13
N PHE A 272 -4.73 -9.43 0.81
CA PHE A 272 -4.20 -10.54 0.02
C PHE A 272 -5.11 -10.85 -1.16
N ARG A 273 -4.56 -11.47 -2.20
CA ARG A 273 -5.31 -11.97 -3.35
C ARG A 273 -4.90 -13.40 -3.70
N CYS A 274 -5.86 -14.29 -3.80
CA CYS A 274 -5.64 -15.64 -4.28
C CYS A 274 -5.06 -15.63 -5.71
N LEU A 275 -3.98 -16.37 -5.92
CA LEU A 275 -3.30 -16.47 -7.21
C LEU A 275 -4.06 -17.29 -8.24
N HIS A 276 -5.03 -18.11 -7.82
CA HIS A 276 -5.78 -19.02 -8.67
C HIS A 276 -7.15 -18.49 -9.07
N CYS A 277 -7.98 -18.12 -8.09
CA CYS A 277 -9.35 -17.64 -8.34
C CYS A 277 -9.50 -16.12 -8.28
N GLY A 278 -8.47 -15.39 -7.84
CA GLY A 278 -8.50 -13.94 -7.72
C GLY A 278 -9.21 -13.41 -6.47
N LYS A 279 -9.80 -14.29 -5.62
CA LYS A 279 -10.50 -13.89 -4.40
C LYS A 279 -9.59 -13.05 -3.50
N HIS A 280 -10.13 -11.94 -2.96
CA HIS A 280 -9.45 -11.12 -1.98
C HIS A 280 -9.77 -11.61 -0.57
N LEU A 281 -8.74 -11.61 0.27
CA LEU A 281 -8.79 -11.95 1.69
C LEU A 281 -8.01 -10.92 2.47
N ILE A 282 -8.30 -10.81 3.76
CA ILE A 282 -7.50 -9.98 4.65
C ILE A 282 -6.99 -10.80 5.84
N TRP A 283 -5.93 -10.28 6.47
CA TRP A 283 -5.61 -10.50 7.87
C TRP A 283 -5.83 -9.19 8.61
N MET A 284 -6.08 -9.25 9.92
CA MET A 284 -6.38 -8.07 10.74
C MET A 284 -5.67 -8.16 12.08
N ASP A 285 -4.94 -7.09 12.41
CA ASP A 285 -4.39 -6.84 13.74
C ASP A 285 -5.19 -5.72 14.43
N PHE A 286 -5.31 -5.78 15.74
CA PHE A 286 -5.96 -4.74 16.55
C PHE A 286 -5.32 -4.66 17.94
N ASP A 287 -5.29 -3.47 18.54
CA ASP A 287 -4.84 -3.14 19.88
C ASP A 287 -5.99 -2.81 20.84
#